data_76fe1b922019874ff63f1a81ca5c97d9
#
_entry.id   76fe1b922019874ff63f1a81ca5c97d9
#
_cell.length_a   1.000
_cell.length_b   1.000
_cell.length_c   1.000
_cell.angle_alpha   90.00
_cell.angle_beta   90.00
_cell.angle_gamma   90.00
#
_symmetry.space_group_name_H-M   'P 1'
#
loop_
_entity.id
_entity.type
_entity.pdbx_description
1 polymer ?
#
loop_
_entity_poly.entity_id
_entity_poly.type
_entity_poly.pdbx_seq_one_letter_code
_entity_poly.pdbx_strand_id
1 'polypeptide(L)'
;MPETITDLATRFARRRREPVAVQALRSTAAAVISYVVALRLSSEPNPLTAPLTALLVVQVTLYSTLTTSIRRVNSVVVGVLIAIGFSALVGLTWWSLGLLILASLVVGHLVRVDEFVPEVAISAMLVLGVTQVTDTAWDRVLETLIGAVVGLLVNLLLAPPLWVGPAGTAITDLAGRMSRLLDHLGEELPGPARVEQAAARLDEARRLDNDIAQVDAALRQAEDSLRLNPRVKEGLLFRLVLRTGLDTLEICAVVLRVASRTLTDLARAKPDGPLFDPRTAEALRQVLRHTAVAVQSFAQLITAQVSANAEEAEARLAAELAVARAHRDRLADLLLAGAREDPAHWQLRGALLSEIDRVLDELGVDKRSQRLLEELDRHTRTRRTGRLTGWLTKRPGRRRAREGVREDA
;
A
#
# COMPACT_ATOMS: atom_id res chain seq x y z
N MET A 1 -30.71 -30.22 -16.84
CA MET A 1 -31.59 -29.04 -16.76
C MET A 1 -30.76 -27.84 -17.18
N PRO A 2 -31.16 -27.04 -18.18
CA PRO A 2 -30.37 -25.88 -18.58
C PRO A 2 -30.40 -24.84 -17.44
N GLU A 3 -29.20 -24.40 -17.05
CA GLU A 3 -29.04 -23.30 -16.09
C GLU A 3 -29.80 -22.07 -16.63
N THR A 4 -30.76 -21.60 -15.88
CA THR A 4 -31.60 -20.47 -16.27
C THR A 4 -30.76 -19.20 -16.33
N ILE A 5 -31.01 -18.31 -17.29
CA ILE A 5 -30.36 -16.99 -17.48
C ILE A 5 -30.36 -16.18 -16.16
N THR A 6 -31.35 -16.41 -15.28
CA THR A 6 -31.45 -15.86 -13.94
C THR A 6 -30.34 -16.35 -12.99
N ASP A 7 -29.92 -17.62 -13.08
CA ASP A 7 -28.82 -18.14 -12.25
C ASP A 7 -27.44 -17.63 -12.73
N LEU A 8 -27.27 -17.46 -14.02
CA LEU A 8 -26.11 -16.78 -14.57
C LEU A 8 -26.09 -15.30 -14.14
N ALA A 9 -27.21 -14.60 -14.23
CA ALA A 9 -27.32 -13.20 -13.80
C ALA A 9 -27.06 -13.01 -12.31
N THR A 10 -27.53 -13.94 -11.45
CA THR A 10 -27.26 -13.87 -10.00
C THR A 10 -25.83 -14.27 -9.64
N ARG A 11 -25.21 -15.21 -10.36
CA ARG A 11 -23.76 -15.51 -10.26
C ARG A 11 -22.89 -14.35 -10.75
N PHE A 12 -23.28 -13.68 -11.86
CA PHE A 12 -22.63 -12.46 -12.32
C PHE A 12 -22.84 -11.29 -11.36
N ALA A 13 -24.01 -11.12 -10.76
CA ALA A 13 -24.29 -10.09 -9.77
C ALA A 13 -23.52 -10.32 -8.44
N ARG A 14 -23.31 -11.57 -8.05
CA ARG A 14 -22.47 -11.94 -6.90
C ARG A 14 -20.98 -11.76 -7.20
N ARG A 15 -20.53 -12.08 -8.43
CA ARG A 15 -19.18 -11.78 -8.96
C ARG A 15 -18.93 -10.28 -9.20
N ARG A 16 -19.96 -9.46 -9.30
CA ARG A 16 -19.83 -7.98 -9.41
C ARG A 16 -19.08 -7.34 -8.23
N ARG A 17 -18.87 -8.06 -7.14
CA ARG A 17 -18.02 -7.63 -6.02
C ARG A 17 -16.54 -7.98 -6.23
N GLU A 18 -16.17 -8.72 -7.26
CA GLU A 18 -14.78 -8.98 -7.58
C GLU A 18 -14.18 -7.76 -8.30
N PRO A 19 -13.11 -7.18 -7.76
CA PRO A 19 -12.47 -5.98 -8.31
C PRO A 19 -12.04 -6.15 -9.76
N VAL A 20 -11.68 -7.36 -10.16
CA VAL A 20 -11.21 -7.72 -11.50
C VAL A 20 -12.31 -7.56 -12.57
N ALA A 21 -13.55 -8.00 -12.29
CA ALA A 21 -14.66 -7.90 -13.25
C ALA A 21 -15.05 -6.44 -13.51
N VAL A 22 -15.08 -5.61 -12.46
CA VAL A 22 -15.38 -4.17 -12.59
C VAL A 22 -14.27 -3.45 -13.35
N GLN A 23 -13.02 -3.81 -13.11
CA GLN A 23 -11.88 -3.25 -13.83
C GLN A 23 -11.91 -3.63 -15.31
N ALA A 24 -12.16 -4.90 -15.64
CA ALA A 24 -12.28 -5.37 -17.02
C ALA A 24 -13.39 -4.64 -17.78
N LEU A 25 -14.58 -4.50 -17.18
CA LEU A 25 -15.69 -3.78 -17.79
C LEU A 25 -15.35 -2.31 -18.04
N ARG A 26 -14.68 -1.66 -17.10
CA ARG A 26 -14.26 -0.25 -17.22
C ARG A 26 -13.22 -0.07 -18.31
N SER A 27 -12.20 -0.93 -18.34
CA SER A 27 -11.16 -0.90 -19.37
C SER A 27 -11.75 -1.14 -20.77
N THR A 28 -12.68 -2.09 -20.90
CA THR A 28 -13.40 -2.35 -22.16
C THR A 28 -14.25 -1.15 -22.58
N ALA A 29 -15.00 -0.56 -21.66
CA ALA A 29 -15.80 0.63 -21.96
C ALA A 29 -14.93 1.81 -22.41
N ALA A 30 -13.81 2.06 -21.73
CA ALA A 30 -12.88 3.11 -22.11
C ALA A 30 -12.27 2.86 -23.49
N ALA A 31 -11.89 1.62 -23.81
CA ALA A 31 -11.34 1.26 -25.10
C ALA A 31 -12.36 1.47 -26.24
N VAL A 32 -13.62 1.02 -26.05
CA VAL A 32 -14.69 1.19 -27.07
C VAL A 32 -15.02 2.68 -27.26
N ILE A 33 -15.19 3.44 -26.19
CA ILE A 33 -15.48 4.88 -26.28
C ILE A 33 -14.33 5.62 -26.98
N SER A 34 -13.07 5.34 -26.63
CA SER A 34 -11.91 5.99 -27.24
C SER A 34 -11.79 5.65 -28.73
N TYR A 35 -12.12 4.43 -29.13
CA TYR A 35 -12.16 4.04 -30.54
C TYR A 35 -13.22 4.85 -31.30
N VAL A 36 -14.45 4.94 -30.79
CA VAL A 36 -15.52 5.71 -31.39
C VAL A 36 -15.18 7.20 -31.52
N VAL A 37 -14.55 7.78 -30.50
CA VAL A 37 -14.08 9.18 -30.50
C VAL A 37 -12.96 9.37 -31.52
N ALA A 38 -12.01 8.46 -31.59
CA ALA A 38 -10.90 8.52 -32.54
C ALA A 38 -11.37 8.41 -33.98
N LEU A 39 -12.35 7.54 -34.30
CA LEU A 39 -12.98 7.46 -35.63
C LEU A 39 -13.58 8.78 -36.12
N ARG A 40 -13.89 9.71 -35.22
CA ARG A 40 -14.48 11.03 -35.58
C ARG A 40 -13.44 12.14 -35.66
N LEU A 41 -12.28 11.98 -35.02
CA LEU A 41 -11.28 13.03 -34.83
C LEU A 41 -9.94 12.74 -35.52
N SER A 42 -9.61 11.48 -35.82
CA SER A 42 -8.38 11.08 -36.51
C SER A 42 -8.68 10.90 -38.01
N SER A 43 -7.68 11.15 -38.83
CA SER A 43 -7.75 10.91 -40.30
C SER A 43 -7.49 9.45 -40.65
N GLU A 44 -7.02 8.64 -39.72
CA GLU A 44 -6.76 7.23 -39.94
C GLU A 44 -8.05 6.40 -40.03
N PRO A 45 -8.18 5.52 -41.02
CA PRO A 45 -9.37 4.70 -41.19
C PRO A 45 -9.60 3.69 -40.06
N ASN A 46 -8.54 3.27 -39.36
CA ASN A 46 -8.59 2.32 -38.26
C ASN A 46 -7.73 2.81 -37.07
N PRO A 47 -8.21 3.73 -36.23
CA PRO A 47 -7.45 4.36 -35.15
C PRO A 47 -7.31 3.41 -33.93
N LEU A 48 -6.47 2.36 -34.03
CA LEU A 48 -6.29 1.34 -33.00
C LEU A 48 -5.43 1.80 -31.82
N THR A 49 -4.69 2.88 -31.97
CA THR A 49 -3.82 3.42 -30.89
C THR A 49 -4.63 4.01 -29.74
N ALA A 50 -5.77 4.64 -30.04
CA ALA A 50 -6.61 5.23 -29.03
C ALA A 50 -7.21 4.20 -28.06
N PRO A 51 -7.88 3.11 -28.51
CA PRO A 51 -8.38 2.07 -27.62
C PRO A 51 -7.26 1.33 -26.86
N LEU A 52 -6.12 1.08 -27.52
CA LEU A 52 -4.95 0.49 -26.86
C LEU A 52 -4.45 1.37 -25.71
N THR A 53 -4.35 2.68 -25.96
CA THR A 53 -3.94 3.64 -24.95
C THR A 53 -4.94 3.70 -23.80
N ALA A 54 -6.24 3.78 -24.09
CA ALA A 54 -7.27 3.79 -23.07
C ALA A 54 -7.24 2.53 -22.21
N LEU A 55 -7.07 1.35 -22.83
CA LEU A 55 -6.97 0.07 -22.12
C LEU A 55 -5.78 0.02 -21.15
N LEU A 56 -4.61 0.50 -21.58
CA LEU A 56 -3.38 0.46 -20.78
C LEU A 56 -3.32 1.58 -19.73
N VAL A 57 -4.02 2.69 -19.98
CA VAL A 57 -4.07 3.85 -19.08
C VAL A 57 -5.05 3.62 -17.92
N VAL A 58 -6.16 2.91 -18.12
CA VAL A 58 -7.15 2.66 -17.07
C VAL A 58 -6.55 1.78 -15.99
N GLN A 59 -6.28 2.40 -14.84
CA GLN A 59 -5.69 1.77 -13.66
C GLN A 59 -6.71 1.67 -12.52
N VAL A 60 -6.31 0.99 -11.43
CA VAL A 60 -7.15 0.81 -10.24
C VAL A 60 -7.47 2.14 -9.55
N THR A 61 -6.54 3.11 -9.58
CA THR A 61 -6.71 4.43 -8.95
C THR A 61 -6.63 5.57 -9.95
N LEU A 62 -7.29 6.70 -9.67
CA LEU A 62 -7.22 7.91 -10.51
C LEU A 62 -5.80 8.48 -10.59
N TYR A 63 -5.05 8.42 -9.48
CA TYR A 63 -3.68 8.91 -9.46
C TYR A 63 -2.75 8.08 -10.36
N SER A 64 -2.82 6.76 -10.27
CA SER A 64 -2.03 5.90 -11.16
C SER A 64 -2.47 6.07 -12.62
N THR A 65 -3.76 6.20 -12.90
CA THR A 65 -4.28 6.48 -14.25
C THR A 65 -3.69 7.77 -14.81
N LEU A 66 -3.71 8.87 -14.06
CA LEU A 66 -3.15 10.16 -14.51
C LEU A 66 -1.64 10.07 -14.77
N THR A 67 -0.89 9.48 -13.85
CA THR A 67 0.56 9.32 -13.96
C THR A 67 0.93 8.46 -15.17
N THR A 68 0.23 7.34 -15.37
CA THR A 68 0.40 6.44 -16.52
C THR A 68 0.05 7.15 -17.83
N SER A 69 -1.04 7.93 -17.86
CA SER A 69 -1.45 8.72 -19.04
C SER A 69 -0.35 9.70 -19.46
N ILE A 70 0.20 10.48 -18.52
CA ILE A 70 1.24 11.47 -18.80
C ILE A 70 2.51 10.78 -19.32
N ARG A 71 2.96 9.71 -18.66
CA ARG A 71 4.15 8.97 -19.07
C ARG A 71 3.99 8.37 -20.47
N ARG A 72 2.82 7.81 -20.78
CA ARG A 72 2.52 7.23 -22.07
C ARG A 72 2.48 8.27 -23.18
N VAL A 73 1.81 9.40 -22.97
CA VAL A 73 1.81 10.51 -23.95
C VAL A 73 3.23 10.98 -24.21
N ASN A 74 4.03 11.19 -23.14
CA ASN A 74 5.41 11.60 -23.28
C ASN A 74 6.25 10.58 -24.07
N SER A 75 6.08 9.27 -23.83
CA SER A 75 6.81 8.22 -24.56
C SER A 75 6.49 8.23 -26.05
N VAL A 76 5.21 8.39 -26.41
CA VAL A 76 4.79 8.46 -27.81
C VAL A 76 5.32 9.72 -28.48
N VAL A 77 5.23 10.90 -27.85
CA VAL A 77 5.75 12.16 -28.38
C VAL A 77 7.26 12.07 -28.63
N VAL A 78 8.01 11.54 -27.68
CA VAL A 78 9.46 11.34 -27.84
C VAL A 78 9.77 10.39 -28.97
N GLY A 79 9.05 9.26 -29.09
CA GLY A 79 9.21 8.30 -30.18
C GLY A 79 8.94 8.94 -31.56
N VAL A 80 7.87 9.71 -31.67
CA VAL A 80 7.50 10.45 -32.89
C VAL A 80 8.59 11.46 -33.27
N LEU A 81 9.12 12.25 -32.33
CA LEU A 81 10.18 13.21 -32.59
C LEU A 81 11.46 12.54 -33.09
N ILE A 82 11.83 11.39 -32.52
CA ILE A 82 12.96 10.60 -32.99
C ILE A 82 12.72 10.12 -34.44
N ALA A 83 11.52 9.60 -34.73
CA ALA A 83 11.19 9.12 -36.07
C ALA A 83 11.24 10.23 -37.13
N ILE A 84 10.72 11.43 -36.84
CA ILE A 84 10.80 12.59 -37.73
C ILE A 84 12.27 12.97 -38.00
N GLY A 85 13.10 13.02 -36.96
CA GLY A 85 14.53 13.31 -37.11
C GLY A 85 15.26 12.27 -37.95
N PHE A 86 15.00 10.98 -37.75
CA PHE A 86 15.59 9.92 -38.56
C PHE A 86 15.10 9.91 -40.01
N SER A 87 13.80 10.14 -40.22
CA SER A 87 13.20 10.23 -41.56
C SER A 87 13.83 11.36 -42.39
N ALA A 88 14.11 12.49 -41.76
CA ALA A 88 14.72 13.65 -42.42
C ALA A 88 16.21 13.40 -42.79
N LEU A 89 16.93 12.54 -42.06
CA LEU A 89 18.38 12.35 -42.24
C LEU A 89 18.73 11.14 -43.09
N VAL A 90 18.04 10.01 -42.92
CA VAL A 90 18.53 8.72 -43.40
C VAL A 90 17.48 7.91 -44.16
N GLY A 91 16.19 8.06 -43.85
CA GLY A 91 15.11 7.21 -44.38
C GLY A 91 15.11 5.78 -43.81
N LEU A 92 14.22 4.91 -44.35
CA LEU A 92 14.03 3.55 -43.86
C LEU A 92 15.01 2.56 -44.53
N THR A 93 15.96 2.05 -43.78
CA THR A 93 16.86 0.94 -44.16
C THR A 93 17.01 -0.02 -42.97
N TRP A 94 17.48 -1.24 -43.22
CA TRP A 94 17.63 -2.24 -42.12
C TRP A 94 18.54 -1.78 -40.98
N TRP A 95 19.62 -1.07 -41.27
CA TRP A 95 20.57 -0.54 -40.27
C TRP A 95 20.01 0.73 -39.59
N SER A 96 19.29 1.61 -40.33
CA SER A 96 18.66 2.80 -39.74
C SER A 96 17.54 2.40 -38.74
N LEU A 97 16.83 1.31 -39.01
CA LEU A 97 15.86 0.75 -38.09
C LEU A 97 16.53 0.31 -36.76
N GLY A 98 17.65 -0.39 -36.87
CA GLY A 98 18.42 -0.81 -35.68
C GLY A 98 18.92 0.38 -34.85
N LEU A 99 19.45 1.40 -35.53
CA LEU A 99 19.93 2.62 -34.90
C LEU A 99 18.79 3.44 -34.28
N LEU A 100 17.63 3.51 -34.95
CA LEU A 100 16.42 4.14 -34.43
C LEU A 100 15.96 3.48 -33.12
N ILE A 101 15.88 2.15 -33.10
CA ILE A 101 15.48 1.40 -31.89
C ILE A 101 16.45 1.69 -30.77
N LEU A 102 17.77 1.60 -31.03
CA LEU A 102 18.78 1.88 -30.03
C LEU A 102 18.66 3.32 -29.48
N ALA A 103 18.57 4.32 -30.37
CA ALA A 103 18.40 5.71 -30.00
C ALA A 103 17.12 5.92 -29.15
N SER A 104 16.02 5.29 -29.57
CA SER A 104 14.73 5.39 -28.85
C SER A 104 14.80 4.81 -27.45
N LEU A 105 15.47 3.66 -27.26
CA LEU A 105 15.66 3.06 -25.94
C LEU A 105 16.56 3.93 -25.05
N VAL A 106 17.65 4.48 -25.58
CA VAL A 106 18.55 5.35 -24.84
C VAL A 106 17.85 6.65 -24.43
N VAL A 107 17.15 7.30 -25.38
CA VAL A 107 16.44 8.56 -25.11
C VAL A 107 15.25 8.30 -24.16
N GLY A 108 14.52 7.21 -24.32
CA GLY A 108 13.44 6.82 -23.41
C GLY A 108 13.92 6.65 -21.96
N HIS A 109 15.08 6.05 -21.79
CA HIS A 109 15.70 5.91 -20.47
C HIS A 109 16.19 7.26 -19.91
N LEU A 110 16.73 8.14 -20.74
CA LEU A 110 17.18 9.49 -20.36
C LEU A 110 16.00 10.39 -19.94
N VAL A 111 14.87 10.29 -20.62
CA VAL A 111 13.63 11.04 -20.33
C VAL A 111 12.88 10.46 -19.12
N ARG A 112 13.33 9.34 -18.57
CA ARG A 112 12.76 8.67 -17.39
C ARG A 112 11.28 8.29 -17.56
N VAL A 113 10.93 7.72 -18.73
CA VAL A 113 9.59 7.17 -18.95
C VAL A 113 9.42 5.75 -18.37
N ASP A 114 10.45 5.23 -17.70
CA ASP A 114 10.50 3.96 -16.93
C ASP A 114 9.85 2.78 -17.70
N GLU A 115 8.66 2.36 -17.30
CA GLU A 115 7.93 1.22 -17.88
C GLU A 115 7.53 1.43 -19.36
N PHE A 116 7.55 2.67 -19.88
CA PHE A 116 7.15 3.01 -21.24
C PHE A 116 8.33 3.21 -22.20
N VAL A 117 9.55 2.85 -21.79
CA VAL A 117 10.76 2.92 -22.67
C VAL A 117 10.57 2.12 -23.98
N PRO A 118 10.05 0.89 -24.01
CA PRO A 118 9.76 0.18 -25.25
C PRO A 118 8.73 0.89 -26.14
N GLU A 119 7.79 1.61 -25.57
CA GLU A 119 6.76 2.36 -26.30
C GLU A 119 7.36 3.49 -27.15
N VAL A 120 8.47 4.09 -26.67
CA VAL A 120 9.25 5.09 -27.45
C VAL A 120 9.74 4.45 -28.74
N ALA A 121 10.35 3.27 -28.66
CA ALA A 121 10.88 2.55 -29.82
C ALA A 121 9.76 2.07 -30.76
N ILE A 122 8.66 1.54 -30.20
CA ILE A 122 7.49 1.10 -30.98
C ILE A 122 6.89 2.28 -31.75
N SER A 123 6.69 3.43 -31.10
CA SER A 123 6.13 4.61 -31.72
C SER A 123 7.05 5.17 -32.83
N ALA A 124 8.36 5.20 -32.56
CA ALA A 124 9.34 5.63 -33.56
C ALA A 124 9.37 4.70 -34.79
N MET A 125 9.34 3.39 -34.58
CA MET A 125 9.36 2.39 -35.64
C MET A 125 8.09 2.45 -36.49
N LEU A 126 6.92 2.58 -35.88
CA LEU A 126 5.63 2.66 -36.60
C LEU A 126 5.54 3.91 -37.47
N VAL A 127 6.01 5.05 -36.96
CA VAL A 127 6.00 6.32 -37.71
C VAL A 127 7.03 6.29 -38.85
N LEU A 128 8.24 5.79 -38.62
CA LEU A 128 9.26 5.70 -39.67
C LEU A 128 8.89 4.72 -40.79
N GLY A 129 8.09 3.68 -40.48
CA GLY A 129 7.69 2.64 -41.45
C GLY A 129 6.63 3.08 -42.46
N VAL A 130 6.09 4.31 -42.35
CA VAL A 130 5.03 4.82 -43.22
C VAL A 130 5.56 5.89 -44.20
N THR A 131 5.03 5.92 -45.40
CA THR A 131 5.47 6.84 -46.50
C THR A 131 5.13 8.32 -46.22
N GLN A 132 4.09 8.58 -45.43
CA GLN A 132 3.61 9.94 -45.03
C GLN A 132 3.93 10.18 -43.55
N VAL A 133 5.23 10.33 -43.21
CA VAL A 133 5.71 10.37 -41.82
C VAL A 133 5.06 11.51 -41.00
N THR A 134 4.82 12.69 -41.60
CA THR A 134 4.31 13.85 -40.86
C THR A 134 2.84 13.66 -40.46
N ASP A 135 1.98 13.18 -41.37
CA ASP A 135 0.55 13.00 -41.09
C ASP A 135 0.34 11.86 -40.10
N THR A 136 1.01 10.73 -40.33
CA THR A 136 0.96 9.57 -39.40
C THR A 136 1.54 9.92 -38.02
N ALA A 137 2.59 10.75 -37.96
CA ALA A 137 3.15 11.21 -36.71
C ALA A 137 2.13 12.01 -35.88
N TRP A 138 1.39 12.90 -36.52
CA TRP A 138 0.38 13.72 -35.87
C TRP A 138 -0.82 12.88 -35.42
N ASP A 139 -1.34 12.00 -36.29
CA ASP A 139 -2.45 11.10 -35.94
C ASP A 139 -2.08 10.18 -34.77
N ARG A 140 -0.86 9.67 -34.72
CA ARG A 140 -0.36 8.85 -33.60
C ARG A 140 -0.40 9.58 -32.26
N VAL A 141 0.04 10.84 -32.22
CA VAL A 141 -0.02 11.67 -31.02
C VAL A 141 -1.46 11.97 -30.65
N LEU A 142 -2.30 12.35 -31.62
CA LEU A 142 -3.71 12.67 -31.42
C LEU A 142 -4.49 11.46 -30.86
N GLU A 143 -4.34 10.28 -31.44
CA GLU A 143 -4.97 9.05 -30.95
C GLU A 143 -4.53 8.71 -29.53
N THR A 144 -3.24 8.86 -29.23
CA THR A 144 -2.72 8.63 -27.89
C THR A 144 -3.32 9.61 -26.87
N LEU A 145 -3.47 10.87 -27.24
CA LEU A 145 -4.14 11.89 -26.41
C LEU A 145 -5.62 11.56 -26.19
N ILE A 146 -6.34 11.17 -27.27
CA ILE A 146 -7.74 10.76 -27.18
C ILE A 146 -7.88 9.57 -26.21
N GLY A 147 -7.06 8.53 -26.39
CA GLY A 147 -7.07 7.36 -25.53
C GLY A 147 -6.78 7.70 -24.06
N ALA A 148 -5.79 8.56 -23.81
CA ALA A 148 -5.42 9.00 -22.47
C ALA A 148 -6.54 9.82 -21.79
N VAL A 149 -7.13 10.79 -22.53
CA VAL A 149 -8.21 11.64 -22.01
C VAL A 149 -9.48 10.83 -21.76
N VAL A 150 -9.89 9.99 -22.72
CA VAL A 150 -11.07 9.12 -22.56
C VAL A 150 -10.85 8.12 -21.43
N GLY A 151 -9.69 7.49 -21.35
CA GLY A 151 -9.34 6.57 -20.26
C GLY A 151 -9.42 7.26 -18.88
N LEU A 152 -8.90 8.48 -18.76
CA LEU A 152 -8.99 9.28 -17.54
C LEU A 152 -10.45 9.66 -17.21
N LEU A 153 -11.23 10.12 -18.18
CA LEU A 153 -12.63 10.51 -17.97
C LEU A 153 -13.50 9.32 -17.56
N VAL A 154 -13.35 8.19 -18.25
CA VAL A 154 -14.09 6.96 -17.92
C VAL A 154 -13.70 6.49 -16.51
N ASN A 155 -12.42 6.55 -16.17
CA ASN A 155 -11.97 6.18 -14.82
C ASN A 155 -12.48 7.17 -13.75
N LEU A 156 -12.62 8.45 -14.06
CA LEU A 156 -13.20 9.47 -13.17
C LEU A 156 -14.70 9.28 -12.97
N LEU A 157 -15.46 9.04 -14.06
CA LEU A 157 -16.92 8.87 -14.04
C LEU A 157 -17.33 7.55 -13.38
N LEU A 158 -16.57 6.48 -13.66
CA LEU A 158 -16.76 5.16 -13.09
C LEU A 158 -15.83 4.91 -11.89
N ALA A 159 -15.36 5.99 -11.23
CA ALA A 159 -14.49 5.88 -10.07
C ALA A 159 -15.08 4.89 -9.06
N PRO A 160 -14.30 3.87 -8.63
CA PRO A 160 -14.80 2.94 -7.62
C PRO A 160 -15.07 3.70 -6.33
N PRO A 161 -16.05 3.25 -5.53
CA PRO A 161 -16.14 3.69 -4.15
C PRO A 161 -14.77 3.50 -3.50
N LEU A 162 -14.41 4.40 -2.60
CA LEU A 162 -13.10 4.44 -1.92
C LEU A 162 -12.60 3.01 -1.60
N TRP A 163 -11.48 2.64 -2.18
CA TRP A 163 -10.86 1.30 -2.00
C TRP A 163 -10.20 1.18 -0.62
N VAL A 164 -10.95 1.48 0.41
CA VAL A 164 -10.52 1.44 1.81
C VAL A 164 -10.80 0.08 2.42
N GLY A 165 -11.78 -0.63 1.90
CA GLY A 165 -12.18 -1.96 2.35
C GLY A 165 -11.02 -2.98 2.36
N PRO A 166 -10.23 -3.14 1.28
CA PRO A 166 -9.11 -4.08 1.26
C PRO A 166 -8.03 -3.79 2.30
N ALA A 167 -7.74 -2.50 2.59
CA ALA A 167 -6.79 -2.14 3.63
C ALA A 167 -7.31 -2.50 5.03
N GLY A 168 -8.59 -2.25 5.31
CA GLY A 168 -9.23 -2.67 6.55
C GLY A 168 -9.24 -4.19 6.72
N THR A 169 -9.56 -4.93 5.65
CA THR A 169 -9.53 -6.41 5.68
C THR A 169 -8.11 -6.92 5.93
N ALA A 170 -7.10 -6.37 5.27
CA ALA A 170 -5.71 -6.77 5.46
C ALA A 170 -5.23 -6.54 6.92
N ILE A 171 -5.64 -5.44 7.54
CA ILE A 171 -5.37 -5.16 8.97
C ILE A 171 -6.05 -6.20 9.87
N THR A 172 -7.31 -6.52 9.59
CA THR A 172 -8.06 -7.50 10.39
C THR A 172 -7.45 -8.90 10.25
N ASP A 173 -6.98 -9.26 9.06
CA ASP A 173 -6.30 -10.53 8.80
C ASP A 173 -4.95 -10.61 9.51
N LEU A 174 -4.17 -9.51 9.54
CA LEU A 174 -2.92 -9.42 10.30
C LEU A 174 -3.19 -9.62 11.79
N ALA A 175 -4.14 -8.89 12.36
CA ALA A 175 -4.54 -9.03 13.77
C ALA A 175 -5.01 -10.46 14.09
N GLY A 176 -5.77 -11.08 13.17
CA GLY A 176 -6.18 -12.48 13.29
C GLY A 176 -5.02 -13.47 13.31
N ARG A 177 -3.94 -13.20 12.55
CA ARG A 177 -2.72 -14.03 12.60
C ARG A 177 -1.94 -13.82 13.90
N MET A 178 -1.81 -12.59 14.37
CA MET A 178 -1.18 -12.28 15.67
C MET A 178 -1.94 -12.92 16.83
N SER A 179 -3.27 -12.86 16.79
CA SER A 179 -4.14 -13.51 17.79
C SER A 179 -3.94 -15.02 17.83
N ARG A 180 -3.94 -15.68 16.66
CA ARG A 180 -3.67 -17.13 16.59
C ARG A 180 -2.29 -17.52 17.14
N LEU A 181 -1.26 -16.71 16.84
CA LEU A 181 0.08 -16.94 17.40
C LEU A 181 0.07 -16.88 18.93
N LEU A 182 -0.62 -15.89 19.51
CA LEU A 182 -0.76 -15.76 20.96
C LEU A 182 -1.51 -16.95 21.58
N ASP A 183 -2.60 -17.40 20.93
CA ASP A 183 -3.35 -18.57 21.35
C ASP A 183 -2.49 -19.86 21.31
N HIS A 184 -1.77 -20.09 20.19
CA HIS A 184 -0.86 -21.23 20.05
C HIS A 184 0.25 -21.23 21.11
N LEU A 185 0.86 -20.06 21.36
CA LEU A 185 1.86 -19.91 22.44
C LEU A 185 1.26 -20.28 23.80
N GLY A 186 0.02 -19.85 24.07
CA GLY A 186 -0.68 -20.16 25.32
C GLY A 186 -1.04 -21.63 25.46
N GLU A 187 -1.49 -22.28 24.39
CA GLU A 187 -1.88 -23.70 24.38
C GLU A 187 -0.72 -24.66 24.61
N GLU A 188 0.49 -24.27 24.20
CA GLU A 188 1.70 -25.09 24.32
C GLU A 188 2.34 -25.03 25.74
N LEU A 189 1.96 -24.04 26.58
CA LEU A 189 2.57 -23.80 27.89
C LEU A 189 2.35 -24.93 28.93
N PRO A 190 1.18 -25.60 28.99
CA PRO A 190 0.96 -26.65 30.00
C PRO A 190 1.72 -27.95 29.73
N GLY A 191 2.26 -28.11 28.52
CA GLY A 191 2.95 -29.32 28.09
C GLY A 191 4.44 -29.35 28.38
N PRO A 192 5.13 -30.45 28.07
CA PRO A 192 6.59 -30.49 28.08
C PRO A 192 7.15 -29.56 27.01
N ALA A 193 8.22 -28.84 27.34
CA ALA A 193 8.89 -27.90 26.44
C ALA A 193 9.50 -28.65 25.24
N ARG A 194 8.88 -28.54 24.08
CA ARG A 194 9.43 -29.06 22.82
C ARG A 194 10.08 -27.95 22.04
N VAL A 195 11.39 -28.03 21.88
CA VAL A 195 12.17 -27.00 21.17
C VAL A 195 11.69 -26.78 19.74
N GLU A 196 11.28 -27.87 19.05
CA GLU A 196 10.76 -27.82 17.68
C GLU A 196 9.44 -27.04 17.61
N GLN A 197 8.54 -27.20 18.58
CA GLN A 197 7.29 -26.45 18.64
C GLN A 197 7.55 -24.97 18.90
N ALA A 198 8.39 -24.65 19.88
CA ALA A 198 8.76 -23.27 20.15
C ALA A 198 9.46 -22.60 18.95
N ALA A 199 10.32 -23.33 18.22
CA ALA A 199 10.93 -22.84 16.99
C ALA A 199 9.90 -22.61 15.88
N ALA A 200 8.89 -23.47 15.74
CA ALA A 200 7.80 -23.29 14.79
C ALA A 200 6.97 -22.03 15.09
N ARG A 201 6.72 -21.72 16.39
CA ARG A 201 6.06 -20.45 16.80
C ARG A 201 6.92 -19.22 16.48
N LEU A 202 8.23 -19.33 16.68
CA LEU A 202 9.15 -18.25 16.29
C LEU A 202 9.15 -18.02 14.79
N ASP A 203 9.06 -19.06 13.98
CA ASP A 203 8.96 -18.94 12.52
C ASP A 203 7.58 -18.38 12.09
N GLU A 204 6.51 -18.71 12.82
CA GLU A 204 5.20 -18.08 12.64
C GLU A 204 5.26 -16.57 12.93
N ALA A 205 5.92 -16.17 14.04
CA ALA A 205 6.14 -14.77 14.39
C ALA A 205 6.95 -14.03 13.32
N ARG A 206 7.96 -14.65 12.71
CA ARG A 206 8.75 -14.06 11.61
C ARG A 206 7.94 -13.83 10.35
N ARG A 207 6.94 -14.66 10.07
CA ARG A 207 6.07 -14.48 8.89
C ARG A 207 5.20 -13.24 8.99
N LEU A 208 4.94 -12.72 10.19
CA LEU A 208 4.19 -11.47 10.38
C LEU A 208 4.86 -10.29 9.67
N ASP A 209 6.19 -10.29 9.47
CA ASP A 209 6.90 -9.23 8.74
C ASP A 209 6.41 -9.15 7.26
N ASN A 210 6.18 -10.30 6.63
CA ASN A 210 5.62 -10.34 5.27
C ASN A 210 4.16 -9.89 5.24
N ASP A 211 3.40 -10.22 6.27
CA ASP A 211 2.00 -9.82 6.39
C ASP A 211 1.87 -8.30 6.59
N ILE A 212 2.76 -7.70 7.38
CA ILE A 212 2.87 -6.24 7.55
C ILE A 212 3.17 -5.56 6.22
N ALA A 213 4.12 -6.10 5.44
CA ALA A 213 4.43 -5.56 4.12
C ALA A 213 3.23 -5.60 3.16
N GLN A 214 2.39 -6.64 3.23
CA GLN A 214 1.16 -6.73 2.45
C GLN A 214 0.12 -5.68 2.87
N VAL A 215 -0.05 -5.45 4.20
CA VAL A 215 -0.93 -4.42 4.72
C VAL A 215 -0.45 -3.03 4.29
N ASP A 216 0.86 -2.76 4.38
CA ASP A 216 1.46 -1.49 3.95
C ASP A 216 1.24 -1.23 2.44
N ALA A 217 1.36 -2.25 1.60
CA ALA A 217 1.05 -2.15 0.18
C ALA A 217 -0.43 -1.83 -0.07
N ALA A 218 -1.36 -2.49 0.65
CA ALA A 218 -2.79 -2.22 0.56
C ALA A 218 -3.14 -0.80 1.03
N LEU A 219 -2.48 -0.29 2.09
CA LEU A 219 -2.63 1.08 2.56
C LEU A 219 -2.13 2.10 1.55
N ARG A 220 -0.96 1.88 0.93
CA ARG A 220 -0.45 2.77 -0.14
C ARG A 220 -1.42 2.84 -1.32
N GLN A 221 -1.97 1.71 -1.73
CA GLN A 221 -2.97 1.68 -2.79
C GLN A 221 -4.25 2.46 -2.42
N ALA A 222 -4.71 2.34 -1.17
CA ALA A 222 -5.82 3.13 -0.65
C ALA A 222 -5.47 4.63 -0.61
N GLU A 223 -4.25 4.99 -0.20
CA GLU A 223 -3.75 6.37 -0.19
C GLU A 223 -3.72 6.99 -1.60
N ASP A 224 -3.25 6.25 -2.58
CA ASP A 224 -3.23 6.70 -3.99
C ASP A 224 -4.65 6.91 -4.53
N SER A 225 -5.62 6.08 -4.11
CA SER A 225 -7.02 6.26 -4.49
C SER A 225 -7.64 7.54 -3.95
N LEU A 226 -7.13 8.05 -2.80
CA LEU A 226 -7.63 9.27 -2.16
C LEU A 226 -7.02 10.56 -2.74
N ARG A 227 -5.84 10.51 -3.37
CA ARG A 227 -5.07 11.71 -3.78
C ARG A 227 -5.80 12.62 -4.77
N LEU A 228 -6.64 12.09 -5.63
CA LEU A 228 -7.39 12.83 -6.66
C LEU A 228 -8.92 12.78 -6.46
N ASN A 229 -9.39 12.22 -5.36
CA ASN A 229 -10.81 12.12 -5.09
C ASN A 229 -11.32 13.42 -4.45
N PRO A 230 -12.34 14.10 -4.99
CA PRO A 230 -12.90 15.32 -4.42
C PRO A 230 -13.54 15.14 -3.03
N ARG A 231 -13.83 13.90 -2.60
CA ARG A 231 -14.34 13.56 -1.25
C ARG A 231 -13.25 13.39 -0.18
N VAL A 232 -12.11 14.04 -0.37
CA VAL A 232 -10.84 13.87 0.38
C VAL A 232 -10.94 14.12 1.90
N LYS A 233 -11.90 14.91 2.40
CA LYS A 233 -11.90 15.29 3.82
C LYS A 233 -12.15 14.12 4.77
N GLU A 234 -13.04 13.19 4.42
CA GLU A 234 -13.34 11.99 5.20
C GLU A 234 -12.24 10.93 5.07
N GLY A 235 -11.61 10.83 3.89
CA GLY A 235 -10.55 9.87 3.63
C GLY A 235 -9.21 10.17 4.34
N LEU A 236 -8.93 11.44 4.69
CA LEU A 236 -7.67 11.80 5.34
C LEU A 236 -7.58 11.27 6.79
N LEU A 237 -8.66 11.45 7.56
CA LEU A 237 -8.74 10.92 8.94
C LEU A 237 -8.65 9.39 8.94
N PHE A 238 -9.39 8.75 8.05
CA PHE A 238 -9.35 7.29 7.93
C PHE A 238 -7.95 6.77 7.59
N ARG A 239 -7.24 7.43 6.66
CA ARG A 239 -5.85 7.10 6.33
C ARG A 239 -4.93 7.18 7.55
N LEU A 240 -5.03 8.28 8.32
CA LEU A 240 -4.21 8.48 9.51
C LEU A 240 -4.48 7.42 10.57
N VAL A 241 -5.75 7.06 10.76
CA VAL A 241 -6.16 6.02 11.72
C VAL A 241 -5.61 4.65 11.33
N LEU A 242 -5.73 4.25 10.06
CA LEU A 242 -5.23 2.96 9.61
C LEU A 242 -3.68 2.92 9.63
N ARG A 243 -3.03 4.02 9.28
CA ARG A 243 -1.55 4.09 9.30
C ARG A 243 -1.01 3.98 10.72
N THR A 244 -1.51 4.80 11.64
CA THR A 244 -1.12 4.71 13.06
C THR A 244 -1.51 3.37 13.69
N GLY A 245 -2.63 2.77 13.25
CA GLY A 245 -3.02 1.43 13.65
C GLY A 245 -2.05 0.36 13.17
N LEU A 246 -1.60 0.43 11.91
CA LEU A 246 -0.58 -0.47 11.38
C LEU A 246 0.74 -0.32 12.14
N ASP A 247 1.20 0.92 12.39
CA ASP A 247 2.42 1.18 13.14
C ASP A 247 2.37 0.55 14.55
N THR A 248 1.20 0.57 15.21
CA THR A 248 0.98 -0.10 16.49
C THR A 248 1.09 -1.62 16.35
N LEU A 249 0.42 -2.23 15.35
CA LEU A 249 0.47 -3.67 15.11
C LEU A 249 1.88 -4.13 14.72
N GLU A 250 2.64 -3.32 13.98
CA GLU A 250 4.04 -3.59 13.64
C GLU A 250 4.91 -3.69 14.89
N ILE A 251 4.78 -2.74 15.83
CA ILE A 251 5.49 -2.80 17.12
C ILE A 251 5.08 -4.06 17.89
N CYS A 252 3.77 -4.36 17.96
CA CYS A 252 3.31 -5.58 18.64
C CYS A 252 3.88 -6.84 17.97
N ALA A 253 3.97 -6.92 16.65
CA ALA A 253 4.54 -8.06 15.94
C ALA A 253 6.05 -8.25 16.25
N VAL A 254 6.81 -7.15 16.31
CA VAL A 254 8.22 -7.18 16.71
C VAL A 254 8.35 -7.74 18.14
N VAL A 255 7.52 -7.25 19.05
CA VAL A 255 7.51 -7.70 20.46
C VAL A 255 7.11 -9.18 20.56
N LEU A 256 6.08 -9.63 19.84
CA LEU A 256 5.67 -11.04 19.80
C LEU A 256 6.79 -11.94 19.26
N ARG A 257 7.57 -11.48 18.29
CA ARG A 257 8.74 -12.22 17.80
C ARG A 257 9.81 -12.36 18.88
N VAL A 258 10.07 -11.30 19.67
CA VAL A 258 11.00 -11.36 20.79
C VAL A 258 10.48 -12.30 21.88
N ALA A 259 9.21 -12.22 22.25
CA ALA A 259 8.58 -13.12 23.21
C ALA A 259 8.64 -14.60 22.76
N SER A 260 8.35 -14.88 21.47
CA SER A 260 8.48 -16.22 20.88
C SER A 260 9.93 -16.73 20.92
N ARG A 261 10.90 -15.81 20.71
CA ARG A 261 12.34 -16.12 20.85
C ARG A 261 12.68 -16.47 22.31
N THR A 262 12.22 -15.69 23.27
CA THR A 262 12.44 -15.92 24.71
C THR A 262 11.88 -17.27 25.14
N LEU A 263 10.67 -17.64 24.67
CA LEU A 263 10.09 -18.97 24.94
C LEU A 263 10.90 -20.10 24.29
N THR A 264 11.44 -19.88 23.08
CA THR A 264 12.33 -20.86 22.43
C THR A 264 13.62 -21.04 23.21
N ASP A 265 14.20 -19.97 23.73
CA ASP A 265 15.43 -20.03 24.53
C ASP A 265 15.19 -20.70 25.90
N LEU A 266 14.03 -20.47 26.52
CA LEU A 266 13.58 -21.20 27.71
C LEU A 266 13.41 -22.71 27.44
N ALA A 267 12.81 -23.08 26.30
CA ALA A 267 12.63 -24.48 25.90
C ALA A 267 13.99 -25.18 25.69
N ARG A 268 14.97 -24.50 25.14
CA ARG A 268 16.35 -25.01 24.99
C ARG A 268 17.06 -25.19 26.32
N ALA A 269 16.78 -24.30 27.29
CA ALA A 269 17.39 -24.38 28.62
C ALA A 269 16.80 -25.52 29.49
N LYS A 270 15.57 -25.95 29.23
CA LYS A 270 14.87 -27.02 29.94
C LYS A 270 14.28 -28.04 28.98
N PRO A 271 15.09 -28.82 28.25
CA PRO A 271 14.58 -29.84 27.36
C PRO A 271 13.83 -30.91 28.17
N ASP A 272 12.69 -31.36 27.65
CA ASP A 272 11.84 -32.41 28.23
C ASP A 272 11.15 -32.12 29.58
N GLY A 273 11.31 -30.85 30.09
CA GLY A 273 10.63 -30.40 31.31
C GLY A 273 9.55 -29.35 31.02
N PRO A 274 8.65 -29.04 31.95
CA PRO A 274 7.72 -27.95 31.81
C PRO A 274 8.47 -26.61 31.88
N LEU A 275 8.09 -25.66 31.00
CA LEU A 275 8.69 -24.30 31.00
C LEU A 275 8.40 -23.54 32.31
N PHE A 276 7.20 -23.72 32.82
CA PHE A 276 6.68 -23.10 34.01
C PHE A 276 5.98 -24.13 34.90
N ASP A 277 5.82 -23.84 36.17
CA ASP A 277 4.93 -24.58 37.03
C ASP A 277 3.46 -24.44 36.53
N PRO A 278 2.55 -25.37 36.88
CA PRO A 278 1.18 -25.37 36.32
C PRO A 278 0.39 -24.09 36.61
N ARG A 279 0.64 -23.40 37.76
CA ARG A 279 -0.07 -22.16 38.10
C ARG A 279 0.43 -21.01 37.25
N THR A 280 1.73 -20.88 37.08
CA THR A 280 2.39 -19.86 36.27
C THR A 280 2.05 -20.08 34.77
N ALA A 281 2.07 -21.32 34.28
CA ALA A 281 1.68 -21.65 32.91
C ALA A 281 0.22 -21.27 32.62
N GLU A 282 -0.69 -21.56 33.55
CA GLU A 282 -2.10 -21.17 33.40
C GLU A 282 -2.29 -19.64 33.43
N ALA A 283 -1.60 -18.93 34.37
CA ALA A 283 -1.67 -17.48 34.43
C ALA A 283 -1.14 -16.84 33.15
N LEU A 284 -0.03 -17.32 32.59
CA LEU A 284 0.54 -16.84 31.34
C LEU A 284 -0.40 -17.15 30.16
N ARG A 285 -1.01 -18.32 30.12
CA ARG A 285 -2.00 -18.68 29.10
C ARG A 285 -3.18 -17.71 29.10
N GLN A 286 -3.70 -17.33 30.26
CA GLN A 286 -4.79 -16.36 30.38
C GLN A 286 -4.37 -14.96 29.88
N VAL A 287 -3.18 -14.50 30.23
CA VAL A 287 -2.64 -13.23 29.73
C VAL A 287 -2.57 -13.25 28.19
N LEU A 288 -1.97 -14.30 27.60
CA LEU A 288 -1.83 -14.41 26.15
C LEU A 288 -3.20 -14.45 25.44
N ARG A 289 -4.16 -15.20 25.98
CA ARG A 289 -5.53 -15.28 25.46
C ARG A 289 -6.23 -13.91 25.46
N HIS A 290 -6.19 -13.16 26.57
CA HIS A 290 -6.83 -11.85 26.62
C HIS A 290 -6.08 -10.81 25.77
N THR A 291 -4.76 -10.94 25.65
CA THR A 291 -3.97 -10.15 24.71
C THR A 291 -4.37 -10.44 23.26
N ALA A 292 -4.63 -11.70 22.91
CA ALA A 292 -5.11 -12.12 21.60
C ALA A 292 -6.45 -11.45 21.23
N VAL A 293 -7.41 -11.45 22.19
CA VAL A 293 -8.71 -10.78 22.03
C VAL A 293 -8.52 -9.25 21.93
N ALA A 294 -7.62 -8.66 22.73
CA ALA A 294 -7.32 -7.24 22.68
C ALA A 294 -6.75 -6.81 21.30
N VAL A 295 -5.85 -7.60 20.70
CA VAL A 295 -5.33 -7.36 19.34
C VAL A 295 -6.45 -7.35 18.29
N GLN A 296 -7.39 -8.30 18.37
CA GLN A 296 -8.54 -8.33 17.47
C GLN A 296 -9.47 -7.14 17.70
N SER A 297 -9.76 -6.79 18.95
CA SER A 297 -10.59 -5.65 19.31
C SER A 297 -9.97 -4.33 18.85
N PHE A 298 -8.63 -4.21 18.92
CA PHE A 298 -7.90 -3.06 18.38
C PHE A 298 -8.05 -2.95 16.86
N ALA A 299 -7.91 -4.05 16.12
CA ALA A 299 -8.10 -4.05 14.66
C ALA A 299 -9.56 -3.67 14.29
N GLN A 300 -10.54 -4.17 15.04
CA GLN A 300 -11.94 -3.78 14.87
C GLN A 300 -12.14 -2.27 15.14
N LEU A 301 -11.54 -1.73 16.19
CA LEU A 301 -11.62 -0.32 16.51
C LEU A 301 -11.07 0.58 15.40
N ILE A 302 -9.86 0.30 14.89
CA ILE A 302 -9.25 1.13 13.83
C ILE A 302 -9.97 1.01 12.49
N THR A 303 -10.65 -0.11 12.22
CA THR A 303 -11.46 -0.30 11.01
C THR A 303 -12.89 0.21 11.16
N ALA A 304 -13.44 0.25 12.37
CA ALA A 304 -14.80 0.72 12.68
C ALA A 304 -14.90 2.24 12.80
N GLN A 305 -13.82 2.99 12.94
CA GLN A 305 -13.86 4.46 13.15
C GLN A 305 -14.55 5.28 12.03
N VAL A 306 -14.93 4.61 10.96
CA VAL A 306 -15.75 5.19 9.87
C VAL A 306 -17.24 4.90 10.06
N SER A 307 -17.61 4.10 11.05
CA SER A 307 -18.99 3.69 11.34
C SER A 307 -19.44 4.15 12.73
N ALA A 308 -20.76 4.17 12.97
CA ALA A 308 -21.39 4.58 14.23
C ALA A 308 -20.99 3.74 15.48
N ASN A 309 -20.17 2.69 15.31
CA ASN A 309 -19.84 1.72 16.36
C ASN A 309 -18.43 1.92 16.97
N ALA A 310 -17.80 3.08 16.77
CA ALA A 310 -16.44 3.33 17.26
C ALA A 310 -16.36 3.35 18.80
N GLU A 311 -17.34 3.95 19.47
CA GLU A 311 -17.39 4.02 20.95
C GLU A 311 -17.54 2.62 21.57
N GLU A 312 -18.37 1.76 20.98
CA GLU A 312 -18.55 0.39 21.47
C GLU A 312 -17.28 -0.45 21.28
N ALA A 313 -16.60 -0.28 20.14
CA ALA A 313 -15.34 -0.97 19.87
C ALA A 313 -14.22 -0.50 20.83
N GLU A 314 -14.18 0.79 21.17
CA GLU A 314 -13.24 1.36 22.13
C GLU A 314 -13.49 0.84 23.56
N ALA A 315 -14.75 0.83 23.99
CA ALA A 315 -15.14 0.28 25.30
C ALA A 315 -14.79 -1.21 25.43
N ARG A 316 -15.00 -1.98 24.35
CA ARG A 316 -14.62 -3.41 24.29
C ARG A 316 -13.11 -3.61 24.43
N LEU A 317 -12.31 -2.85 23.66
CA LEU A 317 -10.85 -2.90 23.78
C LEU A 317 -10.38 -2.55 25.20
N ALA A 318 -10.91 -1.48 25.78
CA ALA A 318 -10.58 -1.05 27.13
C ALA A 318 -10.88 -2.12 28.18
N ALA A 319 -12.04 -2.80 28.07
CA ALA A 319 -12.44 -3.89 28.95
C ALA A 319 -11.48 -5.09 28.81
N GLU A 320 -11.15 -5.51 27.61
CA GLU A 320 -10.21 -6.62 27.37
C GLU A 320 -8.78 -6.32 27.90
N LEU A 321 -8.32 -5.08 27.70
CA LEU A 321 -7.01 -4.65 28.22
C LEU A 321 -7.01 -4.62 29.78
N ALA A 322 -8.12 -4.23 30.41
CA ALA A 322 -8.22 -4.26 31.86
C ALA A 322 -8.14 -5.70 32.41
N VAL A 323 -8.84 -6.64 31.77
CA VAL A 323 -8.78 -8.07 32.12
C VAL A 323 -7.38 -8.64 31.89
N ALA A 324 -6.77 -8.34 30.74
CA ALA A 324 -5.40 -8.77 30.44
C ALA A 324 -4.40 -8.27 31.46
N ARG A 325 -4.48 -7.01 31.89
CA ARG A 325 -3.63 -6.43 32.93
C ARG A 325 -3.82 -7.10 34.30
N ALA A 326 -5.06 -7.39 34.69
CA ALA A 326 -5.32 -8.11 35.95
C ALA A 326 -4.71 -9.53 35.96
N HIS A 327 -4.75 -10.23 34.82
CA HIS A 327 -4.07 -11.52 34.68
C HIS A 327 -2.54 -11.38 34.65
N ARG A 328 -2.03 -10.32 34.04
CA ARG A 328 -0.61 -9.99 34.00
C ARG A 328 -0.06 -9.71 35.42
N ASP A 329 -0.79 -8.98 36.27
CA ASP A 329 -0.39 -8.68 37.62
C ASP A 329 -0.29 -9.97 38.45
N ARG A 330 -1.27 -10.87 38.32
CA ARG A 330 -1.21 -12.21 38.92
C ARG A 330 -0.02 -13.02 38.43
N LEU A 331 0.29 -12.97 37.13
CA LEU A 331 1.46 -13.63 36.54
C LEU A 331 2.75 -13.04 37.14
N ALA A 332 2.84 -11.72 37.32
CA ALA A 332 3.99 -11.06 37.91
C ALA A 332 4.26 -11.55 39.34
N ASP A 333 3.20 -11.65 40.19
CA ASP A 333 3.29 -12.16 41.55
C ASP A 333 3.84 -13.59 41.58
N LEU A 334 3.34 -14.47 40.69
CA LEU A 334 3.80 -15.86 40.58
C LEU A 334 5.24 -15.94 40.11
N LEU A 335 5.64 -15.16 39.11
CA LEU A 335 7.03 -15.13 38.62
C LEU A 335 7.99 -14.59 39.68
N LEU A 336 7.59 -13.59 40.48
CA LEU A 336 8.39 -13.04 41.56
C LEU A 336 8.59 -14.06 42.70
N ALA A 337 7.54 -14.80 43.05
CA ALA A 337 7.62 -15.89 44.01
C ALA A 337 8.57 -17.01 43.53
N GLY A 338 8.44 -17.43 42.27
CA GLY A 338 9.28 -18.48 41.68
C GLY A 338 10.73 -18.06 41.39
N ALA A 339 11.05 -16.76 41.35
CA ALA A 339 12.40 -16.27 41.11
C ALA A 339 13.41 -16.69 42.20
N ARG A 340 12.93 -16.97 43.42
CA ARG A 340 13.75 -17.46 44.53
C ARG A 340 14.04 -18.96 44.38
N GLU A 341 13.18 -19.70 43.74
CA GLU A 341 13.29 -21.15 43.58
C GLU A 341 14.16 -21.53 42.36
N ASP A 342 14.10 -20.73 41.29
CA ASP A 342 14.84 -20.93 40.03
C ASP A 342 15.54 -19.63 39.59
N PRO A 343 16.64 -19.26 40.22
CA PRO A 343 17.36 -18.00 39.92
C PRO A 343 18.07 -18.03 38.55
N ALA A 344 18.26 -19.20 37.94
CA ALA A 344 18.96 -19.32 36.66
C ALA A 344 18.14 -18.75 35.47
N HIS A 345 16.81 -18.82 35.54
CA HIS A 345 15.96 -18.44 34.42
C HIS A 345 15.08 -17.20 34.71
N TRP A 346 15.25 -16.55 35.87
CA TRP A 346 14.42 -15.41 36.25
C TRP A 346 14.51 -14.25 35.23
N GLN A 347 15.70 -14.03 34.62
CA GLN A 347 15.91 -12.97 33.64
C GLN A 347 15.05 -13.18 32.38
N LEU A 348 15.00 -14.41 31.85
CA LEU A 348 14.18 -14.73 30.68
C LEU A 348 12.68 -14.62 31.00
N ARG A 349 12.26 -15.01 32.20
CA ARG A 349 10.87 -14.88 32.66
C ARG A 349 10.47 -13.41 32.86
N GLY A 350 11.38 -12.59 33.44
CA GLY A 350 11.19 -11.15 33.57
C GLY A 350 11.14 -10.43 32.21
N ALA A 351 11.98 -10.84 31.25
CA ALA A 351 11.94 -10.34 29.91
C ALA A 351 10.59 -10.63 29.23
N LEU A 352 10.07 -11.88 29.35
CA LEU A 352 8.76 -12.24 28.80
C LEU A 352 7.63 -11.37 29.37
N LEU A 353 7.65 -11.10 30.69
CA LEU A 353 6.67 -10.22 31.33
C LEU A 353 6.76 -8.80 30.76
N SER A 354 7.99 -8.26 30.59
CA SER A 354 8.23 -6.96 30.01
C SER A 354 7.74 -6.85 28.56
N GLU A 355 7.87 -7.92 27.76
CA GLU A 355 7.36 -7.96 26.39
C GLU A 355 5.83 -7.95 26.37
N ILE A 356 5.19 -8.67 27.27
CA ILE A 356 3.73 -8.66 27.45
C ILE A 356 3.25 -7.24 27.81
N ASP A 357 3.89 -6.59 28.78
CA ASP A 357 3.58 -5.22 29.18
C ASP A 357 3.64 -4.27 28.00
N ARG A 358 4.67 -4.41 27.19
CA ARG A 358 4.87 -3.57 26.02
C ARG A 358 3.73 -3.73 25.00
N VAL A 359 3.26 -4.97 24.75
CA VAL A 359 2.10 -5.19 23.86
C VAL A 359 0.84 -4.55 24.45
N LEU A 360 0.54 -4.76 25.74
CA LEU A 360 -0.65 -4.20 26.39
C LEU A 360 -0.63 -2.67 26.41
N ASP A 361 0.55 -2.07 26.59
CA ASP A 361 0.72 -0.63 26.56
C ASP A 361 0.57 -0.04 25.14
N GLU A 362 1.09 -0.74 24.13
CA GLU A 362 0.98 -0.28 22.75
C GLU A 362 -0.46 -0.32 22.23
N LEU A 363 -1.26 -1.30 22.67
CA LEU A 363 -2.68 -1.40 22.35
C LEU A 363 -3.54 -0.39 23.13
N GLY A 364 -2.98 0.30 24.14
CA GLY A 364 -3.69 1.25 25.00
C GLY A 364 -4.28 2.44 24.22
N VAL A 365 -5.49 2.83 24.58
CA VAL A 365 -6.25 3.94 23.95
C VAL A 365 -5.50 5.26 24.09
N ASP A 366 -4.83 5.50 25.22
CA ASP A 366 -4.09 6.73 25.50
C ASP A 366 -2.91 6.92 24.52
N LYS A 367 -2.11 5.89 24.32
CA LYS A 367 -0.99 5.92 23.36
C LYS A 367 -1.45 6.14 21.93
N ARG A 368 -2.56 5.52 21.57
CA ARG A 368 -3.17 5.72 20.25
C ARG A 368 -3.56 7.17 20.03
N SER A 369 -4.25 7.78 21.00
CA SER A 369 -4.67 9.19 20.94
C SER A 369 -3.46 10.12 20.81
N GLN A 370 -2.38 9.87 21.57
CA GLN A 370 -1.13 10.62 21.46
C GLN A 370 -0.51 10.50 20.05
N ARG A 371 -0.39 9.29 19.50
CA ARG A 371 0.14 9.08 18.14
C ARG A 371 -0.68 9.76 17.06
N LEU A 372 -2.01 9.72 17.15
CA LEU A 372 -2.89 10.44 16.23
C LEU A 372 -2.66 11.95 16.29
N LEU A 373 -2.50 12.53 17.48
CA LEU A 373 -2.22 13.94 17.65
C LEU A 373 -0.83 14.32 17.09
N GLU A 374 0.19 13.52 17.35
CA GLU A 374 1.54 13.74 16.82
C GLU A 374 1.57 13.70 15.28
N GLU A 375 0.84 12.76 14.68
CA GLU A 375 0.78 12.63 13.22
C GLU A 375 -0.02 13.78 12.58
N LEU A 376 -1.11 14.22 13.21
CA LEU A 376 -1.85 15.41 12.81
C LEU A 376 -0.97 16.67 12.87
N ASP A 377 -0.19 16.84 13.93
CA ASP A 377 0.76 17.97 14.08
C ASP A 377 1.87 17.91 13.03
N ARG A 378 2.41 16.75 12.75
CA ARG A 378 3.42 16.53 11.71
C ARG A 378 2.87 16.92 10.32
N HIS A 379 1.64 16.52 10.02
CA HIS A 379 0.96 16.87 8.76
C HIS A 379 0.66 18.38 8.63
N THR A 380 0.29 19.05 9.71
CA THR A 380 0.04 20.50 9.71
C THR A 380 1.33 21.29 9.56
N ARG A 381 2.44 20.87 10.17
CA ARG A 381 3.76 21.50 10.03
C ARG A 381 4.29 21.35 8.60
N THR A 382 4.20 20.18 8.00
CA THR A 382 4.66 19.93 6.61
C THR A 382 3.87 20.76 5.59
N ARG A 383 2.57 20.98 5.79
CA ARG A 383 1.77 21.90 4.97
C ARG A 383 2.16 23.36 5.13
N ARG A 384 2.56 23.81 6.32
CA ARG A 384 3.05 25.18 6.57
C ARG A 384 4.40 25.43 5.91
N THR A 385 5.35 24.51 6.04
CA THR A 385 6.68 24.63 5.42
C THR A 385 6.62 24.54 3.90
N GLY A 386 5.81 23.66 3.32
CA GLY A 386 5.60 23.57 1.87
C GLY A 386 4.96 24.84 1.25
N ARG A 387 4.10 25.55 2.00
CA ARG A 387 3.57 26.86 1.57
C ARG A 387 4.61 27.97 1.63
N LEU A 388 5.50 27.98 2.61
CA LEU A 388 6.54 28.99 2.75
C LEU A 388 7.66 28.82 1.71
N THR A 389 8.08 27.60 1.39
CA THR A 389 9.05 27.34 0.33
C THR A 389 8.49 27.64 -1.07
N GLY A 390 7.22 27.35 -1.34
CA GLY A 390 6.56 27.72 -2.60
C GLY A 390 6.44 29.25 -2.82
N TRP A 391 6.42 30.04 -1.76
CA TRP A 391 6.44 31.52 -1.84
C TRP A 391 7.86 32.07 -2.08
N LEU A 392 8.88 31.45 -1.52
CA LEU A 392 10.28 31.89 -1.67
C LEU A 392 10.86 31.56 -3.06
N THR A 393 10.37 30.54 -3.74
CA THR A 393 10.78 30.21 -5.13
C THR A 393 10.09 31.07 -6.21
N LYS A 394 9.07 31.84 -5.85
CA LYS A 394 8.31 32.72 -6.75
C LYS A 394 8.75 34.19 -6.70
N ARG A 395 10.00 34.53 -6.31
CA ARG A 395 10.52 35.87 -6.48
C ARG A 395 10.89 36.12 -7.95
N PRO A 396 10.23 37.07 -8.65
CA PRO A 396 10.62 37.43 -10.00
C PRO A 396 12.01 38.08 -9.99
N GLY A 397 12.87 37.63 -10.90
CA GLY A 397 14.23 38.12 -11.04
C GLY A 397 14.24 39.65 -11.21
N ARG A 398 14.88 40.32 -10.26
CA ARG A 398 15.25 41.75 -10.40
C ARG A 398 16.20 41.87 -11.59
N ARG A 399 15.74 42.53 -12.64
CA ARG A 399 16.56 43.09 -13.72
C ARG A 399 17.69 43.91 -13.08
N ARG A 400 18.94 43.50 -13.28
CA ARG A 400 20.10 44.38 -13.09
C ARG A 400 20.08 45.42 -14.19
N ALA A 401 19.74 46.66 -13.84
CA ALA A 401 20.04 47.83 -14.65
C ALA A 401 21.58 48.00 -14.66
N ARG A 402 22.15 48.01 -15.86
CA ARG A 402 23.51 48.48 -16.13
C ARG A 402 23.47 49.98 -16.00
N GLU A 403 24.04 50.55 -14.97
CA GLU A 403 24.53 51.91 -14.96
C GLU A 403 26.03 51.89 -15.28
N GLY A 404 26.35 52.49 -16.41
CA GLY A 404 27.71 52.80 -16.77
C GLY A 404 28.17 54.03 -15.97
N VAL A 405 29.30 53.92 -15.33
CA VAL A 405 30.07 55.09 -14.85
C VAL A 405 31.24 55.27 -15.82
N ARG A 406 31.22 56.44 -16.47
CA ARG A 406 32.38 57.01 -17.17
C ARG A 406 33.38 57.46 -16.11
N GLU A 407 34.61 57.06 -16.27
CA GLU A 407 35.78 57.75 -15.73
C GLU A 407 36.14 58.92 -16.63
N ASP A 408 36.33 60.06 -16.01
CA ASP A 408 37.21 61.15 -16.51
C ASP A 408 37.95 61.71 -15.31
N ALA A 409 39.28 61.80 -15.51
CA ALA A 409 40.39 62.47 -14.84
C ALA A 409 41.30 61.59 -13.98
#